data_94a79eac779c7a7f0582767c9ba3e65d
#
_entry.id   94a79eac779c7a7f0582767c9ba3e65d
#
_cell.length_a   1.000
_cell.length_b   1.000
_cell.length_c   1.000
_cell.angle_alpha   90.00
_cell.angle_beta   90.00
_cell.angle_gamma   90.00
#
_symmetry.space_group_name_H-M   'P 1'
#
loop_
_entity.id
_entity.type
_entity.pdbx_description
1 polymer ?
#
loop_
_entity_poly.entity_id
_entity_poly.type
_entity_poly.pdbx_seq_one_letter_code
_entity_poly.pdbx_strand_id
1 'polypeptide(L)'
;MSDVQQRIHQTVTGNPVVLYMKGDARFPQCGFSATAVQILKLCGVTDFVTVNVLADEEIRQGVKEYANWPTIPQLYIKGEFVGGCDIMKEMYQSGELQQLLEGIAA
;
A
#
# COMPACT_ATOMS: atom_id res chain seq x y z
N MET A 1 -7.55 -20.49 0.24
CA MET A 1 -6.92 -19.38 1.00
C MET A 1 -7.46 -19.39 2.43
N SER A 2 -6.62 -19.02 3.39
CA SER A 2 -7.06 -18.80 4.77
C SER A 2 -8.00 -17.58 4.83
N ASP A 3 -8.71 -17.42 5.97
CA ASP A 3 -9.58 -16.26 6.16
C ASP A 3 -8.80 -14.93 6.01
N VAL A 4 -7.59 -14.87 6.57
CA VAL A 4 -6.74 -13.68 6.48
C VAL A 4 -6.35 -13.40 5.03
N GLN A 5 -5.95 -14.43 4.29
CA GLN A 5 -5.59 -14.29 2.88
C GLN A 5 -6.78 -13.85 2.03
N GLN A 6 -7.97 -14.34 2.33
CA GLN A 6 -9.19 -13.91 1.64
C GLN A 6 -9.50 -12.45 1.93
N ARG A 7 -9.37 -12.02 3.18
CA ARG A 7 -9.60 -10.62 3.56
C ARG A 7 -8.64 -9.69 2.81
N ILE A 8 -7.37 -10.06 2.74
CA ILE A 8 -6.37 -9.28 2.01
C ILE A 8 -6.73 -9.23 0.53
N HIS A 9 -7.04 -10.37 -0.06
CA HIS A 9 -7.41 -10.45 -1.47
C HIS A 9 -8.62 -9.56 -1.79
N GLN A 10 -9.65 -9.61 -0.97
CA GLN A 10 -10.85 -8.79 -1.14
C GLN A 10 -10.54 -7.30 -1.03
N THR A 11 -9.68 -6.91 -0.09
CA THR A 11 -9.29 -5.51 0.09
C THR A 11 -8.52 -4.99 -1.12
N VAL A 12 -7.49 -5.72 -1.57
CA VAL A 12 -6.63 -5.24 -2.65
C VAL A 12 -7.31 -5.28 -4.02
N THR A 13 -8.25 -6.22 -4.23
CA THR A 13 -8.97 -6.30 -5.49
C THR A 13 -10.21 -5.41 -5.52
N GLY A 14 -10.76 -5.08 -4.37
CA GLY A 14 -11.95 -4.24 -4.24
C GLY A 14 -11.69 -2.75 -4.24
N ASN A 15 -10.43 -2.32 -4.24
CA ASN A 15 -10.06 -0.90 -4.16
C ASN A 15 -8.90 -0.62 -5.14
N PRO A 16 -8.92 0.53 -5.85
CA PRO A 16 -7.88 0.81 -6.84
C PRO A 16 -6.50 1.04 -6.25
N VAL A 17 -6.41 1.62 -5.06
CA VAL A 17 -5.13 1.88 -4.40
C VAL A 17 -5.25 1.49 -2.93
N VAL A 18 -4.39 0.58 -2.48
CA VAL A 18 -4.36 0.12 -1.09
C VAL A 18 -2.94 0.16 -0.56
N LEU A 19 -2.76 0.77 0.59
CA LEU A 19 -1.46 0.84 1.27
C LEU A 19 -1.56 0.18 2.64
N TYR A 20 -0.84 -0.93 2.81
CA TYR A 20 -0.64 -1.54 4.12
C TYR A 20 0.51 -0.82 4.79
N MET A 21 0.28 -0.27 5.99
CA MET A 21 1.23 0.61 6.63
C MET A 21 1.19 0.48 8.14
N LYS A 22 2.16 1.05 8.82
CA LYS A 22 2.16 1.18 10.28
C LYS A 22 1.53 2.52 10.64
N GLY A 23 0.40 2.47 11.34
CA GLY A 23 -0.43 3.64 11.60
C GLY A 23 -1.42 3.88 10.48
N ASP A 24 -1.85 5.12 10.30
CA ASP A 24 -2.77 5.49 9.22
C ASP A 24 -2.23 6.73 8.47
N ALA A 25 -2.95 7.15 7.43
CA ALA A 25 -2.49 8.24 6.57
C ALA A 25 -2.32 9.57 7.32
N ARG A 26 -3.11 9.78 8.38
CA ARG A 26 -3.04 11.01 9.18
C ARG A 26 -1.97 10.94 10.25
N PHE A 27 -1.74 9.75 10.81
CA PHE A 27 -0.80 9.52 11.91
C PHE A 27 0.07 8.29 11.62
N PRO A 28 1.00 8.38 10.64
CA PRO A 28 1.92 7.27 10.38
C PRO A 28 2.80 7.01 11.59
N GLN A 29 3.03 5.72 11.91
CA GLN A 29 3.82 5.30 13.05
C GLN A 29 5.22 4.81 12.66
N CYS A 30 5.63 5.07 11.43
CA CYS A 30 6.91 4.63 10.90
C CYS A 30 7.32 5.59 9.79
N GLY A 31 8.60 5.97 9.75
CA GLY A 31 9.10 6.89 8.73
C GLY A 31 8.90 6.39 7.30
N PHE A 32 9.06 5.09 7.08
CA PHE A 32 8.84 4.50 5.75
C PHE A 32 7.38 4.57 5.34
N SER A 33 6.46 4.33 6.29
CA SER A 33 5.02 4.47 6.03
C SER A 33 4.64 5.93 5.74
N ALA A 34 5.21 6.87 6.48
CA ALA A 34 4.99 8.30 6.25
C ALA A 34 5.44 8.72 4.86
N THR A 35 6.61 8.24 4.43
CA THR A 35 7.14 8.51 3.09
C THR A 35 6.23 7.94 2.02
N ALA A 36 5.73 6.72 2.20
CA ALA A 36 4.82 6.10 1.23
C ALA A 36 3.53 6.92 1.05
N VAL A 37 2.95 7.37 2.15
CA VAL A 37 1.75 8.24 2.10
C VAL A 37 2.07 9.54 1.36
N GLN A 38 3.20 10.16 1.66
CA GLN A 38 3.60 11.41 1.01
C GLN A 38 3.78 11.23 -0.50
N ILE A 39 4.40 10.14 -0.91
CA ILE A 39 4.58 9.86 -2.35
C ILE A 39 3.24 9.75 -3.07
N LEU A 40 2.26 9.04 -2.49
CA LEU A 40 0.94 8.93 -3.09
C LEU A 40 0.27 10.29 -3.21
N LYS A 41 0.38 11.13 -2.19
CA LYS A 41 -0.16 12.49 -2.24
C LYS A 41 0.52 13.33 -3.30
N LEU A 42 1.84 13.21 -3.46
CA LEU A 42 2.58 13.91 -4.50
C LEU A 42 2.18 13.46 -5.90
N CYS A 43 1.72 12.23 -6.05
CA CYS A 43 1.17 11.73 -7.30
C CYS A 43 -0.27 12.19 -7.58
N GLY A 44 -0.86 12.96 -6.66
CA GLY A 44 -2.24 13.45 -6.82
C GLY A 44 -3.31 12.49 -6.36
N VAL A 45 -2.94 11.40 -5.70
CA VAL A 45 -3.90 10.43 -5.17
C VAL A 45 -4.24 10.81 -3.74
N THR A 46 -5.48 11.21 -3.51
CA THR A 46 -5.95 11.62 -2.19
C THR A 46 -6.95 10.64 -1.59
N ASP A 47 -7.56 9.79 -2.40
CA ASP A 47 -8.56 8.84 -1.97
C ASP A 47 -8.03 7.42 -2.16
N PHE A 48 -7.27 6.96 -1.19
CA PHE A 48 -6.74 5.60 -1.18
C PHE A 48 -7.02 4.93 0.16
N VAL A 49 -7.13 3.62 0.14
CA VAL A 49 -7.40 2.84 1.35
C VAL A 49 -6.09 2.55 2.07
N THR A 50 -6.05 2.82 3.38
CA THR A 50 -4.92 2.41 4.21
C THR A 50 -5.37 1.32 5.19
N VAL A 51 -4.48 0.39 5.45
CA VAL A 51 -4.69 -0.65 6.45
C VAL A 51 -3.58 -0.58 7.47
N ASN A 52 -3.94 -0.33 8.73
CA ASN A 52 -2.98 -0.24 9.82
C ASN A 52 -2.61 -1.64 10.32
N VAL A 53 -1.45 -2.12 9.94
CA VAL A 53 -1.00 -3.47 10.34
C VAL A 53 -0.65 -3.57 11.83
N LEU A 54 -0.50 -2.45 12.51
CA LEU A 54 -0.27 -2.46 13.97
C LEU A 54 -1.54 -2.79 14.73
N ALA A 55 -2.70 -2.59 14.12
CA ALA A 55 -3.98 -2.87 14.76
C ALA A 55 -4.42 -4.34 14.62
N ASP A 56 -3.75 -5.11 13.76
CA ASP A 56 -4.15 -6.50 13.47
C ASP A 56 -2.91 -7.32 13.09
N GLU A 57 -2.43 -8.10 14.04
CA GLU A 57 -1.22 -8.92 13.85
C GLU A 57 -1.39 -9.98 12.76
N GLU A 58 -2.59 -10.53 12.60
CA GLU A 58 -2.86 -11.50 11.55
C GLU A 58 -2.72 -10.88 10.17
N ILE A 59 -3.20 -9.66 10.00
CA ILE A 59 -3.05 -8.92 8.74
C ILE A 59 -1.57 -8.58 8.52
N ARG A 60 -0.86 -8.16 9.58
CA ARG A 60 0.56 -7.83 9.47
C ARG A 60 1.36 -9.00 8.92
N GLN A 61 1.17 -10.17 9.49
CA GLN A 61 1.84 -11.39 9.03
C GLN A 61 1.29 -11.85 7.68
N GLY A 62 -0.01 -11.83 7.52
CA GLY A 62 -0.68 -12.33 6.31
C GLY A 62 -0.34 -11.54 5.05
N VAL A 63 -0.20 -10.22 5.14
CA VAL A 63 0.13 -9.42 3.97
C VAL A 63 1.55 -9.67 3.47
N LYS A 64 2.47 -9.97 4.39
CA LYS A 64 3.84 -10.36 4.00
C LYS A 64 3.85 -11.68 3.25
N GLU A 65 3.02 -12.62 3.67
CA GLU A 65 2.86 -13.90 2.98
C GLU A 65 2.15 -13.74 1.63
N TYR A 66 1.13 -12.90 1.60
CA TYR A 66 0.34 -12.66 0.39
C TYR A 66 1.20 -12.17 -0.77
N ALA A 67 2.07 -11.21 -0.52
CA ALA A 67 2.96 -10.65 -1.55
C ALA A 67 4.31 -11.37 -1.65
N ASN A 68 4.58 -12.29 -0.73
CA ASN A 68 5.91 -12.87 -0.56
C ASN A 68 6.96 -11.75 -0.40
N TRP A 69 6.65 -10.77 0.44
CA TRP A 69 7.46 -9.57 0.65
C TRP A 69 7.57 -9.30 2.16
N PRO A 70 8.77 -9.17 2.73
CA PRO A 70 8.97 -9.23 4.18
C PRO A 70 8.70 -7.94 4.93
N THR A 71 8.51 -6.82 4.27
CA THR A 71 8.51 -5.51 4.93
C THR A 71 7.21 -4.75 4.72
N ILE A 72 6.96 -3.77 5.59
CA ILE A 72 5.88 -2.81 5.54
C ILE A 72 6.53 -1.43 5.41
N PRO A 73 6.00 -0.51 4.59
CA PRO A 73 4.70 -0.55 3.92
C PRO A 73 4.68 -1.40 2.64
N GLN A 74 3.48 -1.75 2.19
CA GLN A 74 3.25 -2.44 0.91
C GLN A 74 2.14 -1.74 0.14
N LEU A 75 2.43 -1.38 -1.10
CA LEU A 75 1.46 -0.72 -1.99
C LEU A 75 0.90 -1.70 -2.99
N TYR A 76 -0.43 -1.66 -3.16
CA TYR A 76 -1.15 -2.41 -4.19
C TYR A 76 -1.93 -1.44 -5.06
N ILE A 77 -1.85 -1.61 -6.38
CA ILE A 77 -2.60 -0.83 -7.36
C ILE A 77 -3.38 -1.80 -8.25
N LYS A 78 -4.70 -1.65 -8.28
CA LYS A 78 -5.59 -2.49 -9.08
C LYS A 78 -5.40 -3.98 -8.78
N GLY A 79 -5.21 -4.30 -7.51
CA GLY A 79 -5.04 -5.68 -7.04
C GLY A 79 -3.64 -6.24 -7.17
N GLU A 80 -2.71 -5.51 -7.78
CA GLU A 80 -1.34 -5.98 -7.99
C GLU A 80 -0.37 -5.35 -7.01
N PHE A 81 0.53 -6.17 -6.49
CA PHE A 81 1.58 -5.70 -5.60
C PHE A 81 2.59 -4.83 -6.37
N VAL A 82 2.83 -3.62 -5.89
CA VAL A 82 3.78 -2.70 -6.51
C VAL A 82 5.13 -2.77 -5.81
N GLY A 83 5.14 -2.64 -4.49
CA GLY A 83 6.37 -2.66 -3.71
C GLY A 83 6.25 -1.88 -2.42
N GLY A 84 7.38 -1.74 -1.76
CA GLY A 84 7.50 -0.95 -0.55
C GLY A 84 8.00 0.47 -0.82
N CYS A 85 8.45 1.13 0.25
CA CYS A 85 8.86 2.54 0.20
C CYS A 85 9.97 2.80 -0.84
N ASP A 86 11.00 1.95 -0.89
CA ASP A 86 12.13 2.17 -1.79
C ASP A 86 11.71 2.02 -3.26
N ILE A 87 10.90 1.01 -3.55
CA ILE A 87 10.37 0.81 -4.91
C ILE A 87 9.49 2.00 -5.30
N MET A 88 8.65 2.46 -4.39
CA MET A 88 7.79 3.63 -4.63
C MET A 88 8.62 4.88 -4.96
N LYS A 89 9.72 5.10 -4.24
CA LYS A 89 10.62 6.22 -4.50
C LYS A 89 11.22 6.14 -5.90
N GLU A 90 11.73 4.98 -6.27
CA GLU A 90 12.31 4.75 -7.59
C GLU A 90 11.28 4.98 -8.70
N MET A 91 10.09 4.44 -8.55
CA MET A 91 9.01 4.56 -9.53
C MET A 91 8.49 6.00 -9.62
N TYR A 92 8.47 6.71 -8.49
CA TYR A 92 8.10 8.12 -8.49
C TYR A 92 9.12 8.95 -9.27
N GLN A 93 10.40 8.71 -9.06
CA GLN A 93 11.47 9.44 -9.74
C GLN A 93 11.50 9.17 -11.23
N SER A 94 11.18 7.94 -11.64
CA SER A 94 11.16 7.56 -13.06
C SER A 94 9.87 7.95 -13.80
N GLY A 95 8.82 8.30 -13.05
CA GLY A 95 7.50 8.58 -13.62
C GLY A 95 6.61 7.36 -13.77
N GLU A 96 7.12 6.16 -13.47
CA GLU A 96 6.34 4.93 -13.60
C GLU A 96 5.15 4.88 -12.65
N LEU A 97 5.33 5.40 -11.41
CA LEU A 97 4.25 5.38 -10.43
C LEU A 97 3.09 6.28 -10.87
N GLN A 98 3.41 7.44 -11.40
CA GLN A 98 2.41 8.36 -11.93
C GLN A 98 1.62 7.71 -13.07
N GLN A 99 2.29 6.94 -13.93
CA GLN A 99 1.64 6.21 -15.02
C GLN A 99 0.68 5.14 -14.50
N LEU A 100 1.09 4.37 -13.49
CA LEU A 100 0.24 3.35 -12.88
C LEU A 100 -1.00 3.96 -12.22
N LEU A 101 -0.88 5.17 -11.69
CA LEU A 101 -1.96 5.86 -11.01
C LEU A 101 -2.83 6.70 -11.95
N GLU A 102 -2.43 6.82 -13.21
CA GLU A 102 -3.16 7.59 -14.20
C GLU A 102 -4.56 7.03 -14.42
N GLY A 103 -5.55 7.92 -14.42
CA GLY A 103 -6.94 7.52 -14.57
C GLY A 103 -7.61 7.07 -13.28
N ILE A 104 -6.86 6.96 -12.17
CA ILE A 104 -7.44 6.67 -10.87
C ILE A 104 -7.87 8.00 -10.25
N ALA A 105 -9.08 8.06 -9.72
CA ALA A 105 -9.66 9.26 -9.16
C ALA A 105 -8.80 9.79 -8.00
N ALA A 106 -8.54 11.07 -8.04
CA ALA A 106 -7.83 11.76 -6.98
C ALA A 106 -8.73 11.99 -5.77
#